data_742835be8a645063840b5e27c6b3d6ab
#
_entry.id   742835be8a645063840b5e27c6b3d6ab
#
_cell.length_a   1.000
_cell.length_b   1.000
_cell.length_c   1.000
_cell.angle_alpha   90.00
_cell.angle_beta   90.00
_cell.angle_gamma   90.00
#
_symmetry.space_group_name_H-M   'P 1'
#
loop_
_entity.id
_entity.type
_entity.pdbx_description
1 polymer ?
#
loop_
_entity_poly.entity_id
_entity_poly.type
_entity_poly.pdbx_seq_one_letter_code
_entity_poly.pdbx_strand_id
1 'polypeptide(L)'
;MSCTQKERELTPEEIATQDSLALHIAVMPTTDCLPLYLAAECGIADSLGLTMRLHTYLAQMDVDTAIQRGHVTMAYSDLIRAIRLNESTDIKAIMKGCTSMSLLAIKGKRVSKIHQMKERMVAISRLSVTDYWCDNMLDSAFMLKEDVYRPQVHDIQLRTEMVRTGLIDAAILPEPYSQWMKFEGNNLIYTSPQEGPHLTAWIVRSDSTLDAHRHEQIHLMVQAYDIAAKQMNDVRHQNTVRRILLSQYKIAPEAVDSIQVICPKGAELPDSLALKKAADFLQARERMPKNVVPDSLIWNTFIRK
;
A
#
# COMPACT_ATOMS: atom_id res chain seq x y z
N MET A 1 -8.80 -48.55 8.89
CA MET A 1 -10.10 -47.83 8.76
C MET A 1 -9.77 -46.34 8.87
N SER A 2 -9.72 -45.64 7.76
CA SER A 2 -9.47 -44.18 7.73
C SER A 2 -10.81 -43.47 7.81
N CYS A 3 -11.11 -42.84 8.96
CA CYS A 3 -12.24 -41.93 9.07
C CYS A 3 -11.91 -40.64 8.36
N THR A 4 -12.34 -40.52 7.12
CA THR A 4 -12.45 -39.24 6.42
C THR A 4 -13.62 -38.49 7.06
N GLN A 5 -13.36 -37.60 8.01
CA GLN A 5 -14.34 -36.61 8.43
C GLN A 5 -14.68 -35.75 7.20
N LYS A 6 -15.89 -35.90 6.67
CA LYS A 6 -16.47 -34.95 5.74
C LYS A 6 -16.53 -33.60 6.48
N GLU A 7 -15.78 -32.62 6.00
CA GLU A 7 -15.99 -31.24 6.43
C GLU A 7 -17.46 -30.89 6.20
N ARG A 8 -18.14 -30.51 7.28
CA ARG A 8 -19.54 -30.09 7.20
C ARG A 8 -19.59 -28.75 6.46
N GLU A 9 -20.35 -28.67 5.39
CA GLU A 9 -20.64 -27.40 4.73
C GLU A 9 -21.35 -26.47 5.72
N LEU A 10 -20.80 -25.25 5.89
CA LEU A 10 -21.37 -24.22 6.76
C LEU A 10 -22.68 -23.70 6.16
N THR A 11 -23.65 -23.40 6.98
CA THR A 11 -24.89 -22.75 6.55
C THR A 11 -24.61 -21.27 6.18
N PRO A 12 -25.47 -20.65 5.35
CA PRO A 12 -25.34 -19.21 5.01
C PRO A 12 -25.29 -18.31 6.25
N GLU A 13 -26.00 -18.66 7.32
CA GLU A 13 -26.00 -17.91 8.58
C GLU A 13 -24.68 -18.06 9.34
N GLU A 14 -24.12 -19.27 9.37
CA GLU A 14 -22.79 -19.52 9.96
C GLU A 14 -21.68 -18.78 9.17
N ILE A 15 -21.77 -18.76 7.84
CA ILE A 15 -20.84 -17.99 6.98
C ILE A 15 -20.95 -16.50 7.26
N ALA A 16 -22.17 -15.95 7.32
CA ALA A 16 -22.40 -14.55 7.63
C ALA A 16 -21.89 -14.16 9.03
N THR A 17 -22.07 -15.05 10.01
CA THR A 17 -21.58 -14.85 11.37
C THR A 17 -20.05 -14.85 11.41
N GLN A 18 -19.39 -15.82 10.76
CA GLN A 18 -17.95 -15.88 10.66
C GLN A 18 -17.38 -14.66 9.93
N ASP A 19 -18.05 -14.21 8.88
CA ASP A 19 -17.63 -13.02 8.14
C ASP A 19 -17.73 -11.76 8.99
N SER A 20 -18.82 -11.60 9.75
CA SER A 20 -18.99 -10.45 10.66
C SER A 20 -17.95 -10.40 11.79
N LEU A 21 -17.41 -11.56 12.21
CA LEU A 21 -16.38 -11.68 13.23
C LEU A 21 -14.97 -11.53 12.66
N ALA A 22 -14.77 -11.67 11.35
CA ALA A 22 -13.46 -11.56 10.72
C ALA A 22 -12.89 -10.15 10.81
N LEU A 23 -11.57 -10.04 10.80
CA LEU A 23 -10.88 -8.76 10.63
C LEU A 23 -10.88 -8.37 9.15
N HIS A 24 -11.63 -7.33 8.79
CA HIS A 24 -11.69 -6.80 7.41
C HIS A 24 -10.57 -5.80 7.19
N ILE A 25 -9.73 -6.02 6.18
CA ILE A 25 -8.53 -5.24 5.88
C ILE A 25 -8.57 -4.79 4.42
N ALA A 26 -8.48 -3.49 4.18
CA ALA A 26 -8.26 -2.97 2.84
C ALA A 26 -6.78 -3.06 2.47
N VAL A 27 -6.49 -3.73 1.37
CA VAL A 27 -5.15 -3.91 0.82
C VAL A 27 -5.05 -3.36 -0.60
N MET A 28 -3.85 -3.00 -1.00
CA MET A 28 -3.55 -2.54 -2.35
C MET A 28 -2.50 -3.47 -2.98
N PRO A 29 -2.41 -3.55 -4.31
CA PRO A 29 -1.42 -4.39 -4.98
C PRO A 29 -0.02 -3.75 -4.92
N THR A 30 0.56 -3.66 -3.72
CA THR A 30 1.92 -3.17 -3.45
C THR A 30 2.72 -4.22 -2.70
N THR A 31 4.06 -4.11 -2.73
CA THR A 31 4.93 -5.06 -2.03
C THR A 31 4.68 -5.09 -0.52
N ASP A 32 4.24 -3.99 0.08
CA ASP A 32 3.89 -3.94 1.50
C ASP A 32 2.68 -4.83 1.87
N CYS A 33 1.79 -5.12 0.92
CA CYS A 33 0.62 -5.95 1.17
C CYS A 33 0.87 -7.45 0.91
N LEU A 34 1.94 -7.82 0.21
CA LEU A 34 2.25 -9.21 -0.11
C LEU A 34 2.32 -10.13 1.12
N PRO A 35 2.93 -9.73 2.26
CA PRO A 35 2.96 -10.58 3.44
C PRO A 35 1.58 -10.98 3.95
N LEU A 36 0.56 -10.10 3.88
CA LEU A 36 -0.79 -10.47 4.30
C LEU A 36 -1.46 -11.46 3.35
N TYR A 37 -1.25 -11.30 2.03
CA TYR A 37 -1.72 -12.30 1.08
C TYR A 37 -1.06 -13.66 1.32
N LEU A 38 0.25 -13.68 1.59
CA LEU A 38 0.96 -14.91 1.92
C LEU A 38 0.43 -15.51 3.23
N ALA A 39 0.21 -14.69 4.25
CA ALA A 39 -0.32 -15.14 5.53
C ALA A 39 -1.71 -15.79 5.39
N ALA A 40 -2.56 -15.24 4.52
CA ALA A 40 -3.88 -15.79 4.24
C ALA A 40 -3.78 -17.11 3.45
N GLU A 41 -2.99 -17.14 2.37
CA GLU A 41 -2.94 -18.29 1.48
C GLU A 41 -2.13 -19.48 2.02
N CYS A 42 -1.20 -19.25 2.92
CA CYS A 42 -0.37 -20.29 3.55
C CYS A 42 -0.85 -20.72 4.94
N GLY A 43 -2.04 -20.25 5.38
CA GLY A 43 -2.63 -20.63 6.67
C GLY A 43 -1.87 -20.08 7.89
N ILE A 44 -1.00 -19.07 7.71
CA ILE A 44 -0.27 -18.44 8.83
C ILE A 44 -1.25 -17.74 9.76
N ALA A 45 -2.21 -16.99 9.19
CA ALA A 45 -3.24 -16.32 9.97
C ALA A 45 -4.10 -17.33 10.75
N ASP A 46 -4.55 -18.40 10.09
CA ASP A 46 -5.36 -19.46 10.70
C ASP A 46 -4.61 -20.15 11.84
N SER A 47 -3.30 -20.40 11.69
CA SER A 47 -2.47 -21.01 12.73
C SER A 47 -2.36 -20.16 14.02
N LEU A 48 -2.58 -18.85 13.89
CA LEU A 48 -2.65 -17.91 15.02
C LEU A 48 -4.06 -17.72 15.55
N GLY A 49 -5.07 -18.39 14.96
CA GLY A 49 -6.47 -18.20 15.32
C GLY A 49 -7.09 -16.91 14.77
N LEU A 50 -6.47 -16.29 13.79
CA LEU A 50 -6.96 -15.07 13.17
C LEU A 50 -7.77 -15.38 11.91
N THR A 51 -9.06 -15.06 11.96
CA THR A 51 -9.89 -14.99 10.74
C THR A 51 -9.81 -13.58 10.17
N MET A 52 -9.29 -13.42 8.96
CA MET A 52 -9.21 -12.13 8.27
C MET A 52 -9.78 -12.19 6.86
N ARG A 53 -10.25 -11.05 6.35
CA ARG A 53 -10.73 -10.86 4.98
C ARG A 53 -9.97 -9.72 4.33
N LEU A 54 -9.25 -10.03 3.27
CA LEU A 54 -8.51 -9.04 2.49
C LEU A 54 -9.39 -8.51 1.36
N HIS A 55 -9.65 -7.21 1.37
CA HIS A 55 -10.38 -6.49 0.32
C HIS A 55 -9.37 -5.74 -0.54
N THR A 56 -9.17 -6.20 -1.78
CA THR A 56 -8.22 -5.59 -2.71
C THR A 56 -8.85 -4.38 -3.38
N TYR A 57 -8.23 -3.23 -3.20
CA TYR A 57 -8.58 -1.97 -3.87
C TYR A 57 -7.47 -1.55 -4.81
N LEU A 58 -7.83 -1.03 -5.98
CA LEU A 58 -6.88 -0.53 -6.98
C LEU A 58 -6.66 0.98 -6.85
N ALA A 59 -7.65 1.68 -6.32
CA ALA A 59 -7.61 3.12 -6.12
C ALA A 59 -7.59 3.48 -4.62
N GLN A 60 -6.66 4.35 -4.23
CA GLN A 60 -6.53 4.78 -2.85
C GLN A 60 -7.79 5.48 -2.31
N MET A 61 -8.57 6.16 -3.15
CA MET A 61 -9.83 6.79 -2.74
C MET A 61 -10.88 5.77 -2.28
N ASP A 62 -10.87 4.58 -2.87
CA ASP A 62 -11.81 3.52 -2.47
C ASP A 62 -11.40 2.94 -1.11
N VAL A 63 -10.09 2.83 -0.84
CA VAL A 63 -9.56 2.49 0.49
C VAL A 63 -10.01 3.52 1.52
N ASP A 64 -9.84 4.81 1.23
CA ASP A 64 -10.25 5.91 2.11
C ASP A 64 -11.76 5.82 2.41
N THR A 65 -12.58 5.58 1.40
CA THR A 65 -14.03 5.42 1.54
C THR A 65 -14.39 4.19 2.38
N ALA A 66 -13.72 3.07 2.16
CA ALA A 66 -13.98 1.83 2.87
C ALA A 66 -13.70 1.97 4.38
N ILE A 67 -12.58 2.59 4.75
CA ILE A 67 -12.24 2.78 6.17
C ILE A 67 -13.14 3.85 6.82
N GLN A 68 -13.45 4.94 6.14
CA GLN A 68 -14.36 5.98 6.66
C GLN A 68 -15.77 5.42 6.93
N ARG A 69 -16.28 4.58 6.05
CA ARG A 69 -17.61 3.97 6.20
C ARG A 69 -17.64 2.77 7.15
N GLY A 70 -16.48 2.34 7.67
CA GLY A 70 -16.39 1.18 8.54
C GLY A 70 -16.58 -0.17 7.84
N HIS A 71 -16.44 -0.22 6.52
CA HIS A 71 -16.45 -1.48 5.77
C HIS A 71 -15.19 -2.30 6.07
N VAL A 72 -14.12 -1.65 6.51
CA VAL A 72 -12.88 -2.27 6.97
C VAL A 72 -12.44 -1.63 8.28
N THR A 73 -11.80 -2.41 9.13
CA THR A 73 -11.24 -1.95 10.40
C THR A 73 -9.83 -1.38 10.19
N MET A 74 -9.12 -1.92 9.21
CA MET A 74 -7.73 -1.61 8.94
C MET A 74 -7.49 -1.43 7.44
N ALA A 75 -6.51 -0.61 7.06
CA ALA A 75 -6.20 -0.35 5.67
C ALA A 75 -4.71 -0.08 5.44
N TYR A 76 -4.21 -0.45 4.25
CA TYR A 76 -2.96 0.07 3.73
C TYR A 76 -3.19 1.44 3.10
N SER A 77 -2.40 2.42 3.52
CA SER A 77 -2.53 3.82 3.11
C SER A 77 -1.18 4.55 3.13
N ASP A 78 -1.22 5.87 3.24
CA ASP A 78 -0.06 6.71 3.50
C ASP A 78 -0.36 7.75 4.60
N LEU A 79 0.70 8.30 5.20
CA LEU A 79 0.58 9.26 6.32
C LEU A 79 -0.09 10.57 5.91
N ILE A 80 0.03 11.01 4.65
CA ILE A 80 -0.62 12.21 4.14
C ILE A 80 -2.14 12.01 4.16
N ARG A 81 -2.60 10.86 3.68
CA ARG A 81 -4.03 10.50 3.70
C ARG A 81 -4.52 10.21 5.10
N ALA A 82 -3.72 9.53 5.92
CA ALA A 82 -4.06 9.27 7.32
C ALA A 82 -4.32 10.58 8.10
N ILE A 83 -3.49 11.60 7.94
CA ILE A 83 -3.71 12.93 8.53
C ILE A 83 -5.04 13.53 8.04
N ARG A 84 -5.32 13.47 6.75
CA ARG A 84 -6.56 14.01 6.17
C ARG A 84 -7.81 13.24 6.62
N LEU A 85 -7.75 11.92 6.67
CA LEU A 85 -8.85 11.08 7.14
C LEU A 85 -9.20 11.36 8.60
N ASN A 86 -8.21 11.75 9.41
CA ASN A 86 -8.42 12.12 10.81
C ASN A 86 -9.27 13.37 11.01
N GLU A 87 -9.58 14.14 9.97
CA GLU A 87 -10.51 15.24 10.03
C GLU A 87 -11.95 14.77 10.36
N SER A 88 -12.32 13.58 9.88
CA SER A 88 -13.69 13.06 9.99
C SER A 88 -13.80 11.66 10.60
N THR A 89 -12.68 10.95 10.73
CA THR A 89 -12.64 9.56 11.20
C THR A 89 -11.42 9.39 12.09
N ASP A 90 -11.61 8.88 13.32
CA ASP A 90 -10.49 8.65 14.22
C ASP A 90 -9.60 7.51 13.68
N ILE A 91 -8.45 7.90 13.14
CA ILE A 91 -7.48 7.01 12.47
C ILE A 91 -6.16 7.05 13.24
N LYS A 92 -5.53 5.88 13.39
CA LYS A 92 -4.16 5.74 13.88
C LYS A 92 -3.31 4.96 12.89
N ALA A 93 -2.04 5.37 12.78
CA ALA A 93 -1.03 4.64 12.02
C ALA A 93 -0.29 3.69 12.98
N ILE A 94 -0.30 2.40 12.68
CA ILE A 94 0.24 1.36 13.57
C ILE A 94 1.51 0.72 13.04
N MET A 95 1.74 0.77 11.73
CA MET A 95 2.89 0.13 11.09
C MET A 95 3.29 0.91 9.85
N LYS A 96 4.59 1.08 9.60
CA LYS A 96 5.08 1.70 8.37
C LYS A 96 5.09 0.70 7.21
N GLY A 97 4.96 1.22 5.99
CA GLY A 97 5.34 0.51 4.77
C GLY A 97 6.77 0.82 4.36
N CYS A 98 7.28 0.10 3.39
CA CYS A 98 8.63 0.27 2.83
C CYS A 98 8.63 0.32 1.30
N THR A 99 7.45 0.28 0.67
CA THR A 99 7.32 0.31 -0.79
C THR A 99 7.95 1.56 -1.38
N SER A 100 8.92 1.38 -2.28
CA SER A 100 9.51 2.46 -3.06
C SER A 100 8.53 2.97 -4.12
N MET A 101 8.63 4.27 -4.42
CA MET A 101 7.89 4.93 -5.49
C MET A 101 8.85 5.34 -6.57
N SER A 102 8.55 4.97 -7.82
CA SER A 102 9.42 5.26 -8.96
C SER A 102 8.69 6.03 -10.04
N LEU A 103 9.40 7.00 -10.66
CA LEU A 103 8.95 7.66 -11.87
C LEU A 103 9.40 6.84 -13.08
N LEU A 104 8.44 6.31 -13.81
CA LEU A 104 8.64 5.60 -15.07
C LEU A 104 8.09 6.45 -16.22
N ALA A 105 8.93 6.72 -17.22
CA ALA A 105 8.52 7.36 -18.46
C ALA A 105 8.40 6.32 -19.58
N ILE A 106 7.45 6.56 -20.47
CA ILE A 106 7.20 5.68 -21.61
C ILE A 106 8.45 5.42 -22.45
N LYS A 107 8.64 4.17 -22.84
CA LYS A 107 9.68 3.78 -23.81
C LYS A 107 9.50 4.49 -25.15
N GLY A 108 10.61 4.68 -25.88
CA GLY A 108 10.58 5.32 -27.21
C GLY A 108 10.62 6.87 -27.19
N LYS A 109 10.23 7.52 -26.12
CA LYS A 109 10.51 8.93 -25.90
C LYS A 109 11.88 9.06 -25.22
N ARG A 110 12.75 9.92 -25.74
CA ARG A 110 14.12 10.12 -25.20
C ARG A 110 14.10 10.89 -23.88
N VAL A 111 13.42 10.33 -22.88
CA VAL A 111 13.33 10.89 -21.52
C VAL A 111 14.11 9.96 -20.59
N SER A 112 15.24 10.42 -20.11
CA SER A 112 16.13 9.68 -19.19
C SER A 112 16.52 10.48 -17.96
N LYS A 113 16.11 11.75 -17.88
CA LYS A 113 16.41 12.67 -16.77
C LYS A 113 15.19 13.49 -16.39
N ILE A 114 15.10 13.89 -15.13
CA ILE A 114 13.93 14.59 -14.55
C ILE A 114 13.64 15.89 -15.31
N HIS A 115 14.65 16.70 -15.63
CA HIS A 115 14.44 17.98 -16.34
C HIS A 115 13.81 17.82 -17.74
N GLN A 116 13.89 16.63 -18.34
CA GLN A 116 13.22 16.34 -19.63
C GLN A 116 11.71 16.09 -19.45
N MET A 117 11.22 16.06 -18.20
CA MET A 117 9.80 15.98 -17.90
C MET A 117 9.07 17.32 -18.03
N LYS A 118 9.78 18.42 -18.29
CA LYS A 118 9.16 19.73 -18.50
C LYS A 118 8.09 19.66 -19.59
N GLU A 119 6.90 20.24 -19.28
CA GLU A 119 5.71 20.26 -20.15
C GLU A 119 5.17 18.87 -20.52
N ARG A 120 5.45 17.84 -19.69
CA ARG A 120 4.93 16.47 -19.87
C ARG A 120 3.95 16.10 -18.77
N MET A 121 3.15 15.07 -19.07
CA MET A 121 2.18 14.50 -18.14
C MET A 121 2.83 13.47 -17.23
N VAL A 122 2.72 13.69 -15.92
CA VAL A 122 3.11 12.74 -14.86
C VAL A 122 1.87 12.35 -14.08
N ALA A 123 1.34 11.14 -14.28
CA ALA A 123 0.18 10.69 -13.56
C ALA A 123 0.51 10.37 -12.10
N ILE A 124 -0.32 10.88 -11.21
CA ILE A 124 -0.23 10.73 -9.75
C ILE A 124 -1.61 10.54 -9.14
N SER A 125 -1.64 10.24 -7.83
CA SER A 125 -2.82 10.45 -6.97
C SER A 125 -2.57 11.70 -6.12
N ARG A 126 -3.39 12.73 -6.28
CA ARG A 126 -3.21 13.99 -5.54
C ARG A 126 -3.34 13.81 -4.04
N LEU A 127 -2.60 14.61 -3.27
CA LEU A 127 -2.57 14.59 -1.82
C LEU A 127 -2.32 13.19 -1.26
N SER A 128 -1.33 12.52 -1.82
CA SER A 128 -0.85 11.19 -1.42
C SER A 128 0.67 11.11 -1.52
N VAL A 129 1.21 9.97 -1.13
CA VAL A 129 2.64 9.65 -1.26
C VAL A 129 3.17 9.82 -2.69
N THR A 130 2.38 9.58 -3.74
CA THR A 130 2.82 9.77 -5.12
C THR A 130 2.94 11.25 -5.51
N ASP A 131 2.07 12.10 -5.00
CA ASP A 131 2.14 13.55 -5.18
C ASP A 131 3.34 14.15 -4.43
N TYR A 132 3.58 13.68 -3.21
CA TYR A 132 4.75 14.04 -2.41
C TYR A 132 6.06 13.70 -3.13
N TRP A 133 6.19 12.48 -3.65
CA TRP A 133 7.40 12.08 -4.37
C TRP A 133 7.56 12.78 -5.73
N CYS A 134 6.45 13.16 -6.37
CA CYS A 134 6.50 14.02 -7.56
C CYS A 134 7.16 15.37 -7.25
N ASP A 135 6.77 16.00 -6.14
CA ASP A 135 7.40 17.24 -5.70
C ASP A 135 8.89 17.05 -5.39
N ASN A 136 9.24 16.06 -4.57
CA ASN A 136 10.63 15.82 -4.18
C ASN A 136 11.53 15.54 -5.39
N MET A 137 11.01 14.83 -6.37
CA MET A 137 11.72 14.59 -7.63
C MET A 137 12.01 15.90 -8.38
N LEU A 138 11.00 16.77 -8.55
CA LEU A 138 11.16 18.05 -9.23
C LEU A 138 12.12 18.96 -8.47
N ASP A 139 11.99 19.03 -7.15
CA ASP A 139 12.88 19.81 -6.27
C ASP A 139 14.34 19.33 -6.42
N SER A 140 14.57 18.00 -6.54
CA SER A 140 15.92 17.45 -6.73
C SER A 140 16.57 17.87 -8.05
N ALA A 141 15.77 18.27 -9.03
CA ALA A 141 16.22 18.76 -10.34
C ALA A 141 16.08 20.28 -10.48
N PHE A 142 15.81 21.01 -9.40
CA PHE A 142 15.57 22.45 -9.39
C PHE A 142 14.45 22.90 -10.36
N MET A 143 13.44 22.05 -10.53
CA MET A 143 12.27 22.33 -11.35
C MET A 143 11.12 22.87 -10.50
N LEU A 144 10.28 23.70 -11.12
CA LEU A 144 9.04 24.16 -10.49
C LEU A 144 7.97 23.06 -10.56
N LYS A 145 7.01 23.11 -9.63
CA LYS A 145 5.88 22.16 -9.60
C LYS A 145 4.98 22.26 -10.83
N GLU A 146 4.92 23.45 -11.40
CA GLU A 146 4.16 23.81 -12.59
C GLU A 146 4.86 23.39 -13.90
N ASP A 147 6.13 22.98 -13.85
CA ASP A 147 6.87 22.51 -15.02
C ASP A 147 6.33 21.19 -15.58
N VAL A 148 5.47 20.47 -14.83
CA VAL A 148 4.85 19.21 -15.28
C VAL A 148 3.33 19.25 -15.12
N TYR A 149 2.61 18.63 -16.06
CA TYR A 149 1.18 18.41 -15.92
C TYR A 149 0.93 17.16 -15.07
N ARG A 150 0.01 17.24 -14.09
CA ARG A 150 -0.27 16.16 -13.13
C ARG A 150 -1.70 15.63 -13.26
N PRO A 151 -1.99 14.83 -14.31
CA PRO A 151 -3.29 14.16 -14.39
C PRO A 151 -3.49 13.26 -13.17
N GLN A 152 -4.69 13.35 -12.58
CA GLN A 152 -5.05 12.58 -11.41
C GLN A 152 -5.60 11.22 -11.85
N VAL A 153 -4.86 10.16 -11.56
CA VAL A 153 -5.25 8.77 -11.83
C VAL A 153 -5.02 7.96 -10.57
N HIS A 154 -6.09 7.66 -9.84
CA HIS A 154 -6.01 6.99 -8.53
C HIS A 154 -5.72 5.50 -8.64
N ASP A 155 -6.28 4.84 -9.65
CA ASP A 155 -6.09 3.42 -9.89
C ASP A 155 -4.68 3.12 -10.38
N ILE A 156 -3.97 2.25 -9.65
CA ILE A 156 -2.57 1.89 -9.92
C ILE A 156 -2.45 1.14 -11.24
N GLN A 157 -3.35 0.22 -11.54
CA GLN A 157 -3.30 -0.59 -12.75
C GLN A 157 -3.60 0.28 -13.97
N LEU A 158 -4.63 1.13 -13.89
CA LEU A 158 -4.95 2.09 -14.96
C LEU A 158 -3.78 3.04 -15.21
N ARG A 159 -3.16 3.57 -14.14
CA ARG A 159 -1.99 4.45 -14.25
C ARG A 159 -0.81 3.77 -14.95
N THR A 160 -0.58 2.49 -14.62
CA THR A 160 0.45 1.66 -15.27
C THR A 160 0.14 1.46 -16.74
N GLU A 161 -1.11 1.11 -17.08
CA GLU A 161 -1.56 0.88 -18.43
C GLU A 161 -1.50 2.14 -19.30
N MET A 162 -1.82 3.30 -18.75
CA MET A 162 -1.73 4.58 -19.47
C MET A 162 -0.31 4.93 -19.87
N VAL A 163 0.71 4.60 -19.06
CA VAL A 163 2.13 4.74 -19.46
C VAL A 163 2.48 3.69 -20.51
N ARG A 164 2.08 2.44 -20.28
CA ARG A 164 2.38 1.29 -21.15
C ARG A 164 1.89 1.53 -22.58
N THR A 165 0.70 2.10 -22.73
CA THR A 165 0.07 2.41 -24.03
C THR A 165 0.47 3.75 -24.61
N GLY A 166 1.20 4.58 -23.85
CA GLY A 166 1.63 5.92 -24.30
C GLY A 166 0.55 6.99 -24.21
N LEU A 167 -0.54 6.73 -23.52
CA LEU A 167 -1.61 7.70 -23.28
C LEU A 167 -1.15 8.85 -22.40
N ILE A 168 -0.18 8.60 -21.51
CA ILE A 168 0.53 9.61 -20.71
C ILE A 168 2.05 9.43 -20.87
N ASP A 169 2.81 10.51 -20.57
CA ASP A 169 4.25 10.49 -20.72
C ASP A 169 4.97 9.69 -19.64
N ALA A 170 4.49 9.78 -18.39
CA ALA A 170 5.09 9.13 -17.25
C ALA A 170 4.08 8.96 -16.10
N ALA A 171 4.43 8.10 -15.14
CA ALA A 171 3.69 7.96 -13.89
C ALA A 171 4.61 7.65 -12.70
N ILE A 172 4.17 8.02 -11.51
CA ILE A 172 4.77 7.51 -10.27
C ILE A 172 4.03 6.24 -9.87
N LEU A 173 4.79 5.14 -9.83
CA LEU A 173 4.29 3.79 -9.58
C LEU A 173 4.97 3.18 -8.35
N PRO A 174 4.23 2.44 -7.51
CA PRO A 174 4.81 1.63 -6.45
C PRO A 174 5.40 0.33 -7.02
N GLU A 175 6.23 -0.35 -6.22
CA GLU A 175 6.56 -1.74 -6.46
C GLU A 175 5.33 -2.65 -6.23
N PRO A 176 5.14 -3.70 -7.08
CA PRO A 176 6.03 -4.21 -8.12
C PRO A 176 5.80 -3.61 -9.51
N TYR A 177 4.86 -2.67 -9.70
CA TYR A 177 4.52 -2.11 -11.02
C TYR A 177 5.68 -1.37 -11.65
N SER A 178 6.52 -0.71 -10.86
CA SER A 178 7.70 -0.04 -11.38
C SER A 178 8.70 -1.04 -11.98
N GLN A 179 8.90 -2.21 -11.36
CA GLN A 179 9.75 -3.27 -11.91
C GLN A 179 9.15 -3.86 -13.19
N TRP A 180 7.83 -4.11 -13.21
CA TRP A 180 7.16 -4.58 -14.43
C TRP A 180 7.35 -3.61 -15.59
N MET A 181 7.11 -2.32 -15.36
CA MET A 181 7.29 -1.29 -16.39
C MET A 181 8.74 -1.19 -16.88
N LYS A 182 9.70 -1.35 -15.97
CA LYS A 182 11.13 -1.42 -16.32
C LYS A 182 11.44 -2.65 -17.18
N PHE A 183 10.88 -3.81 -16.83
CA PHE A 183 11.02 -5.05 -17.63
C PHE A 183 10.51 -4.85 -19.07
N GLU A 184 9.40 -4.14 -19.26
CA GLU A 184 8.87 -3.80 -20.59
C GLU A 184 9.68 -2.75 -21.35
N GLY A 185 10.78 -2.25 -20.77
CA GLY A 185 11.70 -1.32 -21.40
C GLY A 185 11.32 0.16 -21.23
N ASN A 186 10.43 0.48 -20.28
CA ASN A 186 10.15 1.87 -19.93
C ASN A 186 11.32 2.48 -19.14
N ASN A 187 11.49 3.80 -19.26
CA ASN A 187 12.63 4.49 -18.70
C ASN A 187 12.40 4.78 -17.21
N LEU A 188 13.20 4.18 -16.33
CA LEU A 188 13.26 4.57 -14.94
C LEU A 188 14.02 5.90 -14.80
N ILE A 189 13.31 6.94 -14.35
CA ILE A 189 13.86 8.30 -14.22
C ILE A 189 14.30 8.60 -12.79
N TYR A 190 13.51 8.11 -11.81
CA TYR A 190 13.72 8.38 -10.41
C TYR A 190 13.13 7.25 -9.56
N THR A 191 13.75 6.98 -8.43
CA THR A 191 13.20 6.09 -7.39
C THR A 191 13.36 6.78 -6.04
N SER A 192 12.33 6.73 -5.21
CA SER A 192 12.42 7.22 -3.84
C SER A 192 13.52 6.48 -3.08
N PRO A 193 14.28 7.15 -2.19
CA PRO A 193 15.32 6.50 -1.41
C PRO A 193 14.77 5.31 -0.63
N GLN A 194 15.51 4.21 -0.58
CA GLN A 194 15.18 3.06 0.25
C GLN A 194 15.49 3.33 1.73
N GLU A 195 16.51 4.14 1.99
CA GLU A 195 16.82 4.63 3.33
C GLU A 195 16.21 6.02 3.50
N GLY A 196 15.46 6.22 4.56
CA GLY A 196 14.81 7.49 4.83
C GLY A 196 13.35 7.34 5.27
N PRO A 197 12.62 8.45 5.32
CA PRO A 197 11.25 8.43 5.79
C PRO A 197 10.32 7.77 4.78
N HIS A 198 9.73 6.66 5.18
CA HIS A 198 8.68 5.99 4.42
C HIS A 198 7.31 6.57 4.78
N LEU A 199 6.60 7.10 3.79
CA LEU A 199 5.30 7.73 4.02
C LEU A 199 4.13 6.75 3.90
N THR A 200 4.33 5.54 3.37
CA THR A 200 3.30 4.50 3.37
C THR A 200 3.12 3.93 4.78
N ALA A 201 1.89 3.59 5.12
CA ALA A 201 1.55 3.11 6.46
C ALA A 201 0.32 2.22 6.47
N TRP A 202 0.25 1.35 7.45
CA TRP A 202 -0.96 0.66 7.84
C TRP A 202 -1.70 1.48 8.87
N ILE A 203 -2.98 1.71 8.62
CA ILE A 203 -3.84 2.54 9.47
C ILE A 203 -5.02 1.72 9.98
N VAL A 204 -5.50 2.10 11.15
CA VAL A 204 -6.67 1.49 11.80
C VAL A 204 -7.66 2.56 12.22
N ARG A 205 -8.95 2.23 12.22
CA ARG A 205 -9.95 3.03 12.94
C ARG A 205 -9.74 2.81 14.44
N SER A 206 -9.73 3.91 15.19
CA SER A 206 -9.55 3.91 16.65
C SER A 206 -10.73 4.49 17.41
N ASP A 207 -11.88 4.57 16.76
CA ASP A 207 -13.15 4.99 17.37
C ASP A 207 -13.77 3.89 18.24
N SER A 208 -14.97 4.12 18.73
CA SER A 208 -15.70 3.20 19.61
C SER A 208 -16.01 1.82 19.00
N THR A 209 -15.77 1.62 17.70
CA THR A 209 -15.91 0.32 17.03
C THR A 209 -14.73 -0.61 17.27
N LEU A 210 -13.61 -0.08 17.79
CA LEU A 210 -12.41 -0.86 18.13
C LEU A 210 -12.54 -1.42 19.55
N ASP A 211 -13.26 -2.51 19.70
CA ASP A 211 -13.40 -3.24 20.96
C ASP A 211 -12.17 -4.12 21.27
N ALA A 212 -12.19 -4.79 22.42
CA ALA A 212 -11.10 -5.65 22.85
C ALA A 212 -10.85 -6.83 21.89
N HIS A 213 -11.90 -7.35 21.24
CA HIS A 213 -11.78 -8.44 20.27
C HIS A 213 -11.05 -7.96 19.00
N ARG A 214 -11.45 -6.81 18.46
CA ARG A 214 -10.77 -6.19 17.30
C ARG A 214 -9.32 -5.81 17.61
N HIS A 215 -9.08 -5.33 18.82
CA HIS A 215 -7.73 -5.01 19.28
C HIS A 215 -6.82 -6.26 19.27
N GLU A 216 -7.30 -7.39 19.78
CA GLU A 216 -6.57 -8.66 19.73
C GLU A 216 -6.35 -9.14 18.29
N GLN A 217 -7.36 -9.06 17.44
CA GLN A 217 -7.22 -9.44 16.03
C GLN A 217 -6.14 -8.61 15.31
N ILE A 218 -6.00 -7.32 15.62
CA ILE A 218 -4.93 -6.48 15.04
C ILE A 218 -3.56 -6.95 15.54
N HIS A 219 -3.43 -7.33 16.82
CA HIS A 219 -2.19 -7.93 17.33
C HIS A 219 -1.82 -9.20 16.57
N LEU A 220 -2.78 -10.11 16.40
CA LEU A 220 -2.56 -11.35 15.65
C LEU A 220 -2.22 -11.08 14.18
N MET A 221 -2.82 -10.06 13.57
CA MET A 221 -2.50 -9.64 12.21
C MET A 221 -1.06 -9.14 12.08
N VAL A 222 -0.59 -8.32 13.03
CA VAL A 222 0.80 -7.85 13.05
C VAL A 222 1.77 -9.02 13.20
N GLN A 223 1.44 -10.02 14.02
CA GLN A 223 2.24 -11.25 14.14
C GLN A 223 2.23 -12.07 12.85
N ALA A 224 1.06 -12.25 12.22
CA ALA A 224 0.94 -12.95 10.94
C ALA A 224 1.75 -12.25 9.84
N TYR A 225 1.68 -10.92 9.80
CA TYR A 225 2.49 -10.09 8.89
C TYR A 225 3.99 -10.32 9.09
N ASP A 226 4.46 -10.28 10.35
CA ASP A 226 5.87 -10.49 10.70
C ASP A 226 6.39 -11.87 10.27
N ILE A 227 5.61 -12.91 10.53
CA ILE A 227 5.96 -14.29 10.15
C ILE A 227 6.03 -14.39 8.63
N ALA A 228 4.99 -13.90 7.94
CA ALA A 228 4.91 -13.95 6.48
C ALA A 228 6.03 -13.12 5.83
N ALA A 229 6.33 -11.92 6.32
CA ALA A 229 7.41 -11.08 5.80
C ALA A 229 8.78 -11.78 5.85
N LYS A 230 9.07 -12.48 6.93
CA LYS A 230 10.32 -13.28 7.08
C LYS A 230 10.35 -14.49 6.14
N GLN A 231 9.20 -15.00 5.74
CA GLN A 231 9.06 -16.18 4.88
C GLN A 231 8.92 -15.84 3.38
N MET A 232 8.77 -14.57 3.02
CA MET A 232 8.50 -14.14 1.64
C MET A 232 9.53 -14.64 0.62
N ASN A 233 10.80 -14.75 1.01
CA ASN A 233 11.89 -15.20 0.14
C ASN A 233 12.20 -16.70 0.29
N ASP A 234 11.40 -17.43 1.07
CA ASP A 234 11.57 -18.88 1.19
C ASP A 234 11.12 -19.56 -0.12
N VAL A 235 11.97 -20.47 -0.61
CA VAL A 235 11.70 -21.24 -1.84
C VAL A 235 10.35 -21.96 -1.80
N ARG A 236 9.90 -22.38 -0.62
CA ARG A 236 8.60 -23.05 -0.41
C ARG A 236 7.40 -22.17 -0.78
N HIS A 237 7.55 -20.85 -0.68
CA HIS A 237 6.48 -19.89 -0.91
C HIS A 237 6.55 -19.18 -2.28
N GLN A 238 7.61 -19.39 -3.05
CA GLN A 238 7.80 -18.72 -4.35
C GLN A 238 6.63 -18.93 -5.31
N ASN A 239 6.09 -20.14 -5.38
CA ASN A 239 4.92 -20.43 -6.24
C ASN A 239 3.65 -19.69 -5.75
N THR A 240 3.47 -19.58 -4.44
CA THR A 240 2.35 -18.82 -3.86
C THR A 240 2.51 -17.32 -4.15
N VAL A 241 3.69 -16.76 -3.91
CA VAL A 241 3.99 -15.36 -4.24
C VAL A 241 3.77 -15.08 -5.73
N ARG A 242 4.28 -15.94 -6.60
CA ARG A 242 4.06 -15.84 -8.05
C ARG A 242 2.58 -15.84 -8.41
N ARG A 243 1.78 -16.72 -7.81
CA ARG A 243 0.33 -16.79 -8.02
C ARG A 243 -0.37 -15.51 -7.55
N ILE A 244 0.02 -14.95 -6.40
CA ILE A 244 -0.52 -13.68 -5.90
C ILE A 244 -0.22 -12.55 -6.88
N LEU A 245 1.01 -12.43 -7.36
CA LEU A 245 1.40 -11.41 -8.34
C LEU A 245 0.58 -11.52 -9.64
N LEU A 246 0.31 -12.71 -10.11
CA LEU A 246 -0.50 -12.95 -11.31
C LEU A 246 -2.00 -12.68 -11.05
N SER A 247 -2.55 -13.21 -9.96
CA SER A 247 -4.00 -13.21 -9.72
C SER A 247 -4.52 -11.93 -9.10
N GLN A 248 -3.83 -11.40 -8.07
CA GLN A 248 -4.25 -10.22 -7.32
C GLN A 248 -3.66 -8.94 -7.91
N TYR A 249 -2.39 -8.95 -8.31
CA TYR A 249 -1.68 -7.77 -8.81
C TYR A 249 -1.77 -7.62 -10.32
N LYS A 250 -2.24 -8.66 -11.03
CA LYS A 250 -2.38 -8.67 -12.51
C LYS A 250 -1.07 -8.35 -13.23
N ILE A 251 0.06 -8.69 -12.63
CA ILE A 251 1.36 -8.61 -13.32
C ILE A 251 1.34 -9.56 -14.52
N ALA A 252 1.87 -9.10 -15.64
CA ALA A 252 1.93 -9.91 -16.86
C ALA A 252 2.76 -11.19 -16.63
N PRO A 253 2.31 -12.35 -17.17
CA PRO A 253 3.04 -13.62 -16.98
C PRO A 253 4.50 -13.56 -17.41
N GLU A 254 4.81 -12.77 -18.43
CA GLU A 254 6.15 -12.61 -18.99
C GLU A 254 7.07 -11.83 -18.03
N ALA A 255 6.50 -10.97 -17.21
CA ALA A 255 7.24 -10.09 -16.29
C ALA A 255 7.37 -10.67 -14.88
N VAL A 256 6.45 -11.54 -14.47
CA VAL A 256 6.33 -11.98 -13.08
C VAL A 256 7.61 -12.57 -12.52
N ASP A 257 8.35 -13.33 -13.32
CA ASP A 257 9.58 -14.00 -12.89
C ASP A 257 10.80 -13.02 -12.83
N SER A 258 10.65 -11.80 -13.37
CA SER A 258 11.63 -10.73 -13.26
C SER A 258 11.43 -9.84 -12.02
N ILE A 259 10.29 -9.97 -11.34
CA ILE A 259 9.97 -9.18 -10.15
C ILE A 259 10.79 -9.67 -8.96
N GLN A 260 11.62 -8.80 -8.44
CA GLN A 260 12.29 -9.01 -7.16
C GLN A 260 11.42 -8.45 -6.05
N VAL A 261 10.85 -9.31 -5.23
CA VAL A 261 10.03 -8.88 -4.11
C VAL A 261 10.94 -8.37 -2.99
N ILE A 262 11.05 -7.05 -2.89
CA ILE A 262 11.69 -6.39 -1.75
C ILE A 262 10.63 -6.24 -0.67
N CYS A 263 10.70 -7.09 0.34
CA CYS A 263 9.73 -7.11 1.42
C CYS A 263 10.17 -6.29 2.62
N PRO A 264 9.21 -5.80 3.40
CA PRO A 264 9.48 -5.30 4.74
C PRO A 264 10.24 -6.35 5.55
N LYS A 265 11.19 -5.92 6.37
CA LYS A 265 11.91 -6.81 7.29
C LYS A 265 11.03 -7.33 8.44
N GLY A 266 9.84 -6.75 8.57
CA GLY A 266 8.83 -7.05 9.59
C GLY A 266 7.98 -5.82 9.89
N ALA A 267 7.16 -5.90 10.94
CA ALA A 267 6.34 -4.80 11.41
C ALA A 267 7.21 -3.77 12.17
N GLU A 268 7.23 -2.55 11.68
CA GLU A 268 7.94 -1.42 12.31
C GLU A 268 7.01 -0.21 12.43
N LEU A 269 7.19 0.60 13.46
CA LEU A 269 6.40 1.82 13.65
C LEU A 269 6.70 2.87 12.57
N PRO A 270 5.72 3.71 12.21
CA PRO A 270 5.97 4.87 11.37
C PRO A 270 7.00 5.82 12.02
N ASP A 271 7.89 6.36 11.20
CA ASP A 271 8.89 7.32 11.68
C ASP A 271 8.25 8.68 11.95
N SER A 272 8.61 9.33 13.05
CA SER A 272 8.17 10.71 13.35
C SER A 272 8.61 11.70 12.26
N LEU A 273 9.76 11.48 11.65
CA LEU A 273 10.23 12.28 10.51
C LEU A 273 9.32 12.12 9.28
N ALA A 274 8.84 10.90 8.99
CA ALA A 274 7.89 10.66 7.91
C ALA A 274 6.57 11.39 8.17
N LEU A 275 6.08 11.31 9.40
CA LEU A 275 4.87 12.02 9.82
C LEU A 275 5.01 13.54 9.70
N LYS A 276 6.15 14.09 10.16
CA LYS A 276 6.44 15.52 9.98
C LYS A 276 6.46 15.92 8.51
N LYS A 277 7.11 15.16 7.63
CA LYS A 277 7.13 15.43 6.18
C LYS A 277 5.74 15.37 5.55
N ALA A 278 4.89 14.46 5.98
CA ALA A 278 3.51 14.39 5.53
C ALA A 278 2.69 15.62 5.95
N ALA A 279 2.87 16.07 7.21
CA ALA A 279 2.23 17.28 7.72
C ALA A 279 2.73 18.54 7.00
N ASP A 280 4.05 18.72 6.87
CA ASP A 280 4.67 19.85 6.16
C ASP A 280 4.17 19.94 4.70
N PHE A 281 4.03 18.78 4.03
CA PHE A 281 3.50 18.70 2.67
C PHE A 281 2.05 19.18 2.57
N LEU A 282 1.20 18.82 3.53
CA LEU A 282 -0.19 19.28 3.59
C LEU A 282 -0.28 20.75 3.95
N GLN A 283 0.56 21.23 4.87
CA GLN A 283 0.60 22.62 5.29
C GLN A 283 1.01 23.54 4.13
N ALA A 284 2.04 23.17 3.37
CA ALA A 284 2.49 23.91 2.20
C ALA A 284 1.42 24.05 1.09
N ARG A 285 0.38 23.22 1.13
CA ARG A 285 -0.76 23.23 0.21
C ARG A 285 -2.03 23.80 0.80
N GLU A 286 -1.99 24.32 2.04
CA GLU A 286 -3.16 24.78 2.78
C GLU A 286 -4.24 23.69 2.92
N ARG A 287 -3.81 22.43 3.07
CA ARG A 287 -4.68 21.22 3.16
C ARG A 287 -4.53 20.49 4.49
N MET A 288 -3.79 21.07 5.44
CA MET A 288 -3.66 20.53 6.79
C MET A 288 -4.98 20.71 7.54
N PRO A 289 -5.62 19.65 8.07
CA PRO A 289 -6.83 19.78 8.88
C PRO A 289 -6.53 20.55 10.18
N LYS A 290 -7.45 21.42 10.57
CA LYS A 290 -7.27 22.33 11.74
C LYS A 290 -7.35 21.60 13.08
N ASN A 291 -8.09 20.50 13.13
CA ASN A 291 -8.37 19.72 14.35
C ASN A 291 -7.48 18.50 14.52
N VAL A 292 -6.49 18.30 13.65
CA VAL A 292 -5.62 17.12 13.69
C VAL A 292 -4.24 17.49 14.22
N VAL A 293 -3.80 16.77 15.26
CA VAL A 293 -2.45 16.84 15.79
C VAL A 293 -1.65 15.65 15.24
N PRO A 294 -0.69 15.88 14.32
CA PRO A 294 0.00 14.77 13.65
C PRO A 294 0.68 13.79 14.62
N ASP A 295 1.33 14.28 15.67
CA ASP A 295 2.05 13.43 16.63
C ASP A 295 1.15 12.41 17.35
N SER A 296 -0.15 12.68 17.45
CA SER A 296 -1.13 11.74 18.03
C SER A 296 -1.54 10.63 17.07
N LEU A 297 -1.11 10.67 15.81
CA LEU A 297 -1.49 9.69 14.79
C LEU A 297 -0.79 8.35 14.98
N ILE A 298 0.45 8.34 15.45
CA ILE A 298 1.21 7.09 15.62
C ILE A 298 0.76 6.38 16.89
N TRP A 299 0.39 5.11 16.72
CA TRP A 299 -0.04 4.25 17.82
C TRP A 299 0.91 3.04 17.95
N ASN A 300 1.66 2.99 19.05
CA ASN A 300 2.73 2.02 19.28
C ASN A 300 2.29 0.73 20.00
N THR A 301 1.00 0.57 20.26
CA THR A 301 0.46 -0.52 21.10
C THR A 301 0.65 -1.91 20.48
N PHE A 302 0.64 -2.00 19.14
CA PHE A 302 0.62 -3.27 18.41
C PHE A 302 2.00 -3.83 18.07
N ILE A 303 3.04 -3.04 18.13
CA ILE A 303 4.41 -3.46 17.83
C ILE A 303 5.21 -3.48 19.12
N ARG A 304 5.63 -4.66 19.54
CA ARG A 304 6.53 -4.81 20.70
C ARG A 304 7.95 -4.38 20.28
N LYS A 305 8.57 -3.55 21.12
CA LYS A 305 10.00 -3.19 20.99
C LYS A 305 10.88 -4.37 21.30
#